data_f2b08f37711e5d435b3b6c4c4729ba6f
#
_entry.id   f2b08f37711e5d435b3b6c4c4729ba6f
#
_cell.length_a   1.000
_cell.length_b   1.000
_cell.length_c   1.000
_cell.angle_alpha   90.00
_cell.angle_beta   90.00
_cell.angle_gamma   90.00
#
_symmetry.space_group_name_H-M   'P 1'
#
loop_
_entity.id
_entity.type
_entity.pdbx_description
1 polymer ?
#
loop_
_entity_poly.entity_id
_entity_poly.type
_entity_poly.pdbx_seq_one_letter_code
_entity_poly.pdbx_strand_id
1 'polypeptide(L)'
;CTLDTGSAFQVIEMDPAPVGRLIREGEGDPHPFTLRLVGCSLTRYDPDHIGERLPDWQHVRVTFEGEPDREGRSFAATGTSQGVALHIIDAQGRESLPGVPMPLVPFSATKDQVLHYTLRLVGNDQPMSVGSHSAAVRFRLEYY
;
A
#
# COMPACT_ATOMS: atom_id res chain seq x y z
N CYS A 1 -15.83 -3.33 8.63
CA CYS A 1 -15.00 -2.13 8.87
C CYS A 1 -15.26 -1.07 7.81
N THR A 2 -15.06 0.17 8.17
CA THR A 2 -14.97 1.28 7.25
C THR A 2 -13.57 1.88 7.32
N LEU A 3 -13.14 2.47 6.21
CA LEU A 3 -11.88 3.19 6.20
C LEU A 3 -12.05 4.56 6.83
N ASP A 4 -11.13 4.95 7.72
CA ASP A 4 -11.08 6.31 8.22
C ASP A 4 -10.86 7.29 7.06
N THR A 5 -11.51 8.46 7.12
CA THR A 5 -11.47 9.44 6.01
C THR A 5 -10.03 9.85 5.66
N GLY A 6 -9.18 10.04 6.66
CA GLY A 6 -7.78 10.36 6.44
C GLY A 6 -6.98 9.22 5.79
N SER A 7 -7.41 7.97 5.96
CA SER A 7 -6.81 6.82 5.29
C SER A 7 -7.32 6.61 3.87
N ALA A 8 -8.57 7.00 3.61
CA ALA A 8 -9.17 6.84 2.28
C ALA A 8 -8.57 7.79 1.24
N PHE A 9 -8.15 8.97 1.67
CA PHE A 9 -7.63 10.02 0.79
C PHE A 9 -6.28 10.51 1.34
N GLN A 10 -5.24 9.73 1.12
CA GLN A 10 -3.89 10.09 1.54
C GLN A 10 -3.08 10.64 0.38
N VAL A 11 -2.45 11.78 0.62
CA VAL A 11 -1.42 12.30 -0.27
C VAL A 11 -0.11 12.26 0.51
N ILE A 12 0.84 11.48 0.02
CA ILE A 12 2.16 11.38 0.62
C ILE A 12 3.11 12.22 -0.22
N GLU A 13 3.55 13.34 0.35
CA GLU A 13 4.55 14.18 -0.28
C GLU A 13 5.93 13.57 -0.03
N MET A 14 6.66 13.35 -1.11
CA MET A 14 8.01 12.81 -1.05
C MET A 14 9.00 13.89 -1.46
N ASP A 15 9.98 14.13 -0.62
CA ASP A 15 11.07 15.02 -0.95
C ASP A 15 11.90 14.43 -2.10
N PRO A 16 12.42 15.28 -3.01
CA PRO A 16 13.31 14.82 -4.05
C PRO A 16 14.53 14.11 -3.43
N ALA A 17 14.67 12.82 -3.72
CA ALA A 17 15.83 12.08 -3.24
C ALA A 17 17.07 12.48 -4.04
N PRO A 18 18.23 12.71 -3.37
CA PRO A 18 19.48 12.96 -4.08
C PRO A 18 19.82 11.76 -4.98
N VAL A 19 20.12 12.03 -6.26
CA VAL A 19 20.49 10.98 -7.22
C VAL A 19 21.66 10.15 -6.72
N GLY A 20 22.65 10.78 -6.11
CA GLY A 20 23.81 10.08 -5.56
C GLY A 20 23.45 9.07 -4.48
N ARG A 21 22.45 9.34 -3.66
CA ARG A 21 21.96 8.39 -2.67
C ARG A 21 21.24 7.20 -3.31
N LEU A 22 20.39 7.45 -4.29
CA LEU A 22 19.71 6.38 -5.04
C LEU A 22 20.70 5.46 -5.76
N ILE A 23 21.76 6.03 -6.32
CA ILE A 23 22.82 5.24 -6.98
C ILE A 23 23.58 4.39 -5.97
N ARG A 24 23.92 4.95 -4.79
CA ARG A 24 24.72 4.24 -3.78
C ARG A 24 23.92 3.22 -2.99
N GLU A 25 22.72 3.57 -2.59
CA GLU A 25 21.88 2.76 -1.69
C GLU A 25 20.74 2.03 -2.39
N GLY A 26 20.41 2.42 -3.62
CA GLY A 26 19.31 1.84 -4.39
C GLY A 26 17.93 2.29 -3.96
N GLU A 27 17.82 3.08 -2.90
CA GLU A 27 16.54 3.52 -2.34
C GLU A 27 16.66 4.88 -1.64
N GLY A 28 15.54 5.60 -1.58
CA GLY A 28 15.41 6.86 -0.86
C GLY A 28 14.97 6.69 0.59
N ASP A 29 14.59 7.80 1.22
CA ASP A 29 14.09 7.80 2.59
C ASP A 29 12.75 7.08 2.70
N PRO A 30 12.51 6.36 3.80
CA PRO A 30 11.21 5.73 4.05
C PRO A 30 10.15 6.77 4.40
N HIS A 31 8.97 6.62 3.81
CA HIS A 31 7.79 7.42 4.13
C HIS A 31 6.72 6.49 4.68
N PRO A 32 6.55 6.40 6.02
CA PRO A 32 5.53 5.54 6.60
C PRO A 32 4.14 6.11 6.35
N PHE A 33 3.19 5.22 6.11
CA PHE A 33 1.77 5.56 6.06
C PHE A 33 0.95 4.44 6.66
N THR A 34 -0.30 4.74 6.99
CA THR A 34 -1.20 3.79 7.63
C THR A 34 -2.54 3.76 6.91
N LEU A 35 -3.18 2.59 6.95
CA LEU A 35 -4.60 2.42 6.63
C LEU A 35 -5.31 2.12 7.95
N ARG A 36 -6.20 3.01 8.37
CA ARG A 36 -6.95 2.84 9.61
C ARG A 36 -8.38 2.39 9.28
N LEU A 37 -8.70 1.21 9.79
CA LEU A 37 -10.04 0.62 9.72
C LEU A 37 -10.75 0.91 11.03
N VAL A 38 -11.94 1.48 10.96
CA VAL A 38 -12.71 1.90 12.13
C VAL A 38 -14.06 1.22 12.16
N GLY A 39 -14.65 1.10 13.36
CA GLY A 39 -15.96 0.51 13.54
C GLY A 39 -16.04 -0.92 13.04
N CYS A 40 -14.99 -1.70 13.22
CA CYS A 40 -14.94 -3.08 12.75
C CYS A 40 -15.96 -3.95 13.49
N SER A 41 -16.84 -4.58 12.72
CA SER A 41 -17.72 -5.64 13.19
C SER A 41 -17.33 -6.93 12.47
N LEU A 42 -16.98 -7.96 13.23
CA LEU A 42 -16.61 -9.25 12.66
C LEU A 42 -17.84 -10.09 12.33
N THR A 43 -19.02 -9.66 12.78
CA THR A 43 -20.28 -10.35 12.51
C THR A 43 -20.62 -10.30 11.03
N ARG A 44 -20.97 -11.46 10.48
CA ARG A 44 -21.27 -11.62 9.08
C ARG A 44 -22.63 -12.29 8.90
N TYR A 45 -23.50 -11.69 8.11
CA TYR A 45 -24.81 -12.24 7.79
C TYR A 45 -24.86 -12.75 6.35
N ASP A 46 -25.64 -13.81 6.13
CA ASP A 46 -25.86 -14.34 4.79
C ASP A 46 -26.78 -13.37 4.03
N PRO A 47 -26.34 -12.80 2.90
CA PRO A 47 -27.17 -11.90 2.10
C PRO A 47 -28.36 -12.59 1.44
N ASP A 48 -28.28 -13.92 1.23
CA ASP A 48 -29.33 -14.71 0.58
C ASP A 48 -30.38 -15.27 1.57
N HIS A 49 -30.05 -15.28 2.86
CA HIS A 49 -30.90 -15.83 3.92
C HIS A 49 -31.02 -14.87 5.08
N ILE A 50 -32.11 -14.12 5.15
CA ILE A 50 -32.35 -13.12 6.20
C ILE A 50 -32.34 -13.80 7.57
N GLY A 51 -31.55 -13.27 8.49
CA GLY A 51 -31.44 -13.76 9.86
C GLY A 51 -30.45 -14.91 10.07
N GLU A 52 -29.88 -15.47 9.02
CA GLU A 52 -28.82 -16.47 9.12
C GLU A 52 -27.46 -15.81 9.24
N ARG A 53 -26.64 -16.36 10.12
CA ARG A 53 -25.30 -15.85 10.40
C ARG A 53 -24.26 -16.78 9.76
N LEU A 54 -23.32 -16.17 9.03
CA LEU A 54 -22.12 -16.83 8.54
C LEU A 54 -21.01 -16.77 9.59
N PRO A 55 -19.94 -17.58 9.45
CA PRO A 55 -18.78 -17.45 10.33
C PRO A 55 -18.23 -16.03 10.32
N ASP A 56 -17.76 -15.55 11.46
CA ASP A 56 -17.19 -14.21 11.59
C ASP A 56 -16.01 -14.01 10.65
N TRP A 57 -15.82 -12.76 10.23
CA TRP A 57 -14.63 -12.36 9.50
C TRP A 57 -13.40 -12.55 10.39
N GLN A 58 -12.37 -13.19 9.88
CA GLN A 58 -11.15 -13.49 10.64
C GLN A 58 -9.92 -12.75 10.13
N HIS A 59 -9.91 -12.37 8.85
CA HIS A 59 -8.74 -11.78 8.21
C HIS A 59 -9.13 -10.64 7.27
N VAL A 60 -8.20 -9.73 7.08
CA VAL A 60 -8.26 -8.71 6.04
C VAL A 60 -7.04 -8.84 5.13
N ARG A 61 -7.24 -8.56 3.86
CA ARG A 61 -6.18 -8.55 2.86
C ARG A 61 -6.21 -7.27 2.08
N VAL A 62 -5.05 -6.68 1.85
CA VAL A 62 -4.87 -5.46 1.08
C VAL A 62 -4.20 -5.77 -0.23
N THR A 63 -4.70 -5.17 -1.30
CA THR A 63 -4.04 -5.17 -2.61
C THR A 63 -3.81 -3.72 -3.01
N PHE A 64 -2.57 -3.37 -3.28
CA PHE A 64 -2.25 -2.07 -3.85
C PHE A 64 -2.23 -2.19 -5.37
N GLU A 65 -2.98 -1.33 -6.04
CA GLU A 65 -3.13 -1.31 -7.48
C GLU A 65 -2.59 0.00 -8.05
N GLY A 66 -1.86 -0.11 -9.13
CA GLY A 66 -1.28 1.02 -9.83
C GLY A 66 -0.59 0.54 -11.09
N GLU A 67 -0.09 1.47 -11.87
CA GLU A 67 0.68 1.10 -13.04
C GLU A 67 2.00 0.45 -12.61
N PRO A 68 2.32 -0.76 -13.11
CA PRO A 68 3.57 -1.40 -12.77
C PRO A 68 4.74 -0.70 -13.47
N ASP A 69 5.88 -0.66 -12.79
CA ASP A 69 7.14 -0.28 -13.41
C ASP A 69 7.58 -1.34 -14.42
N ARG A 70 8.62 -1.02 -15.18
CA ARG A 70 9.12 -1.84 -16.29
C ARG A 70 9.30 -3.33 -15.95
N GLU A 71 9.76 -3.61 -14.74
CA GLU A 71 9.96 -4.99 -14.28
C GLU A 71 8.72 -5.61 -13.62
N GLY A 72 7.66 -4.84 -13.42
CA GLY A 72 6.42 -5.30 -12.79
C GLY A 72 6.49 -5.49 -11.28
N ARG A 73 7.60 -5.13 -10.63
CA ARG A 73 7.82 -5.33 -9.20
C ARG A 73 7.59 -4.09 -8.34
N SER A 74 7.61 -2.93 -8.95
CA SER A 74 7.42 -1.65 -8.29
C SER A 74 6.35 -0.85 -9.01
N PHE A 75 5.83 0.19 -8.35
CA PHE A 75 4.86 1.08 -8.96
C PHE A 75 5.57 2.15 -9.79
N ALA A 76 5.07 2.40 -10.98
CA ALA A 76 5.64 3.40 -11.86
C ALA A 76 5.50 4.79 -11.25
N ALA A 77 6.57 5.57 -11.29
CA ALA A 77 6.55 6.98 -10.98
C ALA A 77 6.43 7.80 -12.25
N THR A 78 5.63 8.86 -12.19
CA THR A 78 5.46 9.81 -13.29
C THR A 78 6.03 11.16 -12.93
N GLY A 79 6.30 12.01 -13.92
CA GLY A 79 6.88 13.33 -13.72
C GLY A 79 8.15 13.50 -14.52
N THR A 80 8.98 14.46 -14.13
CA THR A 80 10.23 14.79 -14.84
C THR A 80 11.44 13.98 -14.36
N SER A 81 11.32 13.27 -13.22
CA SER A 81 12.35 12.35 -12.77
C SER A 81 12.38 11.09 -13.64
N GLN A 82 13.55 10.51 -13.80
CA GLN A 82 13.75 9.28 -14.57
C GLN A 82 14.57 8.29 -13.77
N GLY A 83 14.40 7.00 -14.10
CA GLY A 83 15.16 5.94 -13.46
C GLY A 83 14.67 5.58 -12.05
N VAL A 84 13.48 5.99 -11.67
CA VAL A 84 12.91 5.79 -10.34
C VAL A 84 11.54 5.12 -10.41
N ALA A 85 11.23 4.39 -9.35
CA ALA A 85 9.93 3.75 -9.14
C ALA A 85 9.57 3.84 -7.66
N LEU A 86 8.36 3.44 -7.31
CA LEU A 86 7.87 3.41 -5.94
C LEU A 86 7.74 1.99 -5.43
N HIS A 87 8.21 1.78 -4.22
CA HIS A 87 8.21 0.49 -3.54
C HIS A 87 7.38 0.59 -2.27
N ILE A 88 6.44 -0.33 -2.06
CA ILE A 88 5.61 -0.39 -0.86
C ILE A 88 5.92 -1.68 -0.13
N ILE A 89 6.20 -1.57 1.17
CA ILE A 89 6.42 -2.72 2.04
C ILE A 89 5.50 -2.62 3.27
N ASP A 90 5.14 -3.77 3.83
CA ASP A 90 4.38 -3.82 5.07
C ASP A 90 5.28 -3.75 6.32
N ALA A 91 4.68 -3.84 7.51
CA ALA A 91 5.42 -3.74 8.77
C ALA A 91 6.40 -4.91 8.99
N GLN A 92 6.22 -6.03 8.32
CA GLN A 92 7.11 -7.19 8.37
C GLN A 92 8.17 -7.18 7.25
N GLY A 93 8.23 -6.11 6.46
CA GLY A 93 9.18 -5.99 5.37
C GLY A 93 8.79 -6.73 4.09
N ARG A 94 7.54 -7.21 3.99
CA ARG A 94 7.05 -7.90 2.80
C ARG A 94 6.66 -6.89 1.73
N GLU A 95 7.08 -7.16 0.52
CA GLU A 95 6.92 -6.29 -0.63
C GLU A 95 5.52 -6.40 -1.23
N SER A 96 4.93 -5.26 -1.57
CA SER A 96 3.69 -5.21 -2.35
C SER A 96 4.02 -5.07 -3.83
N LEU A 97 3.52 -5.99 -4.64
CA LEU A 97 3.62 -5.90 -6.09
C LEU A 97 2.31 -5.30 -6.64
N PRO A 98 2.37 -4.50 -7.72
CA PRO A 98 1.16 -3.93 -8.31
C PRO A 98 0.12 -5.00 -8.69
N GLY A 99 -1.08 -4.87 -8.14
CA GLY A 99 -2.18 -5.78 -8.41
C GLY A 99 -2.09 -7.15 -7.74
N VAL A 100 -1.06 -7.42 -6.97
CA VAL A 100 -0.88 -8.70 -6.27
C VAL A 100 -1.30 -8.54 -4.81
N PRO A 101 -2.22 -9.38 -4.30
CA PRO A 101 -2.64 -9.31 -2.91
C PRO A 101 -1.48 -9.51 -1.94
N MET A 102 -1.48 -8.72 -0.88
CA MET A 102 -0.57 -8.94 0.24
C MET A 102 -1.07 -10.07 1.13
N PRO A 103 -0.23 -10.63 2.01
CA PRO A 103 -0.64 -11.69 2.91
C PRO A 103 -1.82 -11.29 3.80
N LEU A 104 -2.62 -12.28 4.18
CA LEU A 104 -3.73 -12.09 5.11
C LEU A 104 -3.25 -11.60 6.46
N VAL A 105 -3.97 -10.62 7.02
CA VAL A 105 -3.70 -10.06 8.35
C VAL A 105 -4.87 -10.44 9.25
N PRO A 106 -4.62 -11.06 10.42
CA PRO A 106 -5.69 -11.37 11.36
C PRO A 106 -6.35 -10.10 11.88
N PHE A 107 -7.67 -10.13 12.05
CA PHE A 107 -8.35 -9.05 12.72
C PHE A 107 -7.94 -8.99 14.19
N SER A 108 -7.72 -7.78 14.67
CA SER A 108 -7.53 -7.50 16.08
C SER A 108 -8.88 -7.65 16.82
N ALA A 109 -8.82 -7.96 18.12
CA ALA A 109 -10.00 -8.00 18.97
C ALA A 109 -10.61 -6.61 19.24
N THR A 110 -9.95 -5.54 18.83
CA THR A 110 -10.42 -4.17 18.97
C THR A 110 -11.29 -3.76 17.80
N LYS A 111 -12.15 -2.73 18.01
CA LYS A 111 -13.02 -2.19 16.95
C LYS A 111 -12.28 -1.47 15.85
N ASP A 112 -11.06 -1.03 16.12
CA ASP A 112 -10.22 -0.30 15.18
C ASP A 112 -8.98 -1.13 14.87
N GLN A 113 -8.55 -1.09 13.63
CA GLN A 113 -7.33 -1.76 13.21
C GLN A 113 -6.50 -0.84 12.32
N VAL A 114 -5.21 -0.79 12.59
CA VAL A 114 -4.27 0.02 11.82
C VAL A 114 -3.30 -0.90 11.10
N LEU A 115 -3.21 -0.70 9.79
CA LEU A 115 -2.26 -1.41 8.93
C LEU A 115 -1.13 -0.46 8.58
N HIS A 116 0.11 -0.88 8.82
CA HIS A 116 1.30 -0.05 8.64
C HIS A 116 2.08 -0.45 7.40
N TYR A 117 2.44 0.56 6.62
CA TYR A 117 3.22 0.40 5.39
C TYR A 117 4.30 1.45 5.31
N THR A 118 5.28 1.21 4.46
CA THR A 118 6.34 2.17 4.14
C THR A 118 6.44 2.30 2.62
N LEU A 119 6.48 3.54 2.15
CA LEU A 119 6.67 3.89 0.76
C LEU A 119 8.09 4.42 0.58
N ARG A 120 8.81 3.93 -0.44
CA ARG A 120 10.15 4.39 -0.79
C ARG A 120 10.30 4.61 -2.27
N LEU A 121 11.13 5.57 -2.60
CA LEU A 121 11.63 5.72 -3.96
C LEU A 121 12.79 4.76 -4.16
N VAL A 122 12.79 4.02 -5.27
CA VAL A 122 13.82 3.05 -5.61
C VAL A 122 14.33 3.30 -7.02
N GLY A 123 15.56 2.89 -7.29
CA GLY A 123 16.09 2.85 -8.65
C GLY A 123 15.47 1.72 -9.44
N ASN A 124 15.24 1.92 -10.74
CA ASN A 124 14.65 0.93 -11.63
C ASN A 124 15.62 0.42 -12.72
N ASP A 125 16.93 0.50 -12.46
CA ASP A 125 18.00 0.11 -13.39
C ASP A 125 18.07 0.92 -14.68
N GLN A 126 17.35 2.05 -14.74
CA GLN A 126 17.46 3.01 -15.83
C GLN A 126 18.33 4.20 -15.44
N PRO A 127 18.87 4.96 -16.40
CA PRO A 127 19.59 6.19 -16.07
C PRO A 127 18.73 7.12 -15.22
N MET A 128 19.28 7.56 -14.10
CA MET A 128 18.56 8.43 -13.16
C MET A 128 18.73 9.90 -13.52
N SER A 129 17.66 10.67 -13.38
CA SER A 129 17.70 12.13 -13.47
C SER A 129 16.90 12.76 -12.33
N VAL A 130 17.36 13.92 -11.88
CA VAL A 130 16.64 14.74 -10.89
C VAL A 130 15.38 15.32 -11.54
N GLY A 131 14.30 15.35 -10.77
CA GLY A 131 13.05 15.94 -11.24
C GLY A 131 11.91 15.65 -10.28
N SER A 132 10.74 16.13 -10.62
CA SER A 132 9.52 15.80 -9.88
C SER A 132 9.11 14.36 -10.16
N HIS A 133 8.46 13.75 -9.18
CA HIS A 133 7.88 12.41 -9.34
C HIS A 133 6.56 12.34 -8.59
N SER A 134 5.65 11.55 -9.13
CA SER A 134 4.38 11.23 -8.50
C SER A 134 3.92 9.86 -8.97
N ALA A 135 3.05 9.24 -8.20
CA ALA A 135 2.38 8.02 -8.61
C ALA A 135 0.98 8.00 -8.01
N ALA A 136 0.04 7.43 -8.76
CA ALA A 136 -1.29 7.14 -8.25
C ALA A 136 -1.36 5.67 -7.90
N VAL A 137 -1.55 5.37 -6.62
CA VAL A 137 -1.70 4.01 -6.11
C VAL A 137 -3.04 3.91 -5.43
N ARG A 138 -3.85 2.96 -5.87
CA ARG A 138 -5.13 2.63 -5.26
C ARG A 138 -4.97 1.38 -4.42
N PHE A 139 -5.86 1.18 -3.47
CA PHE A 139 -5.86 -0.04 -2.70
C PHE A 139 -7.27 -0.62 -2.62
N ARG A 140 -7.32 -1.93 -2.47
CA ARG A 140 -8.54 -2.71 -2.31
C ARG A 140 -8.42 -3.54 -1.04
N LEU A 141 -9.49 -3.54 -0.25
CA LEU A 141 -9.59 -4.36 0.96
C LEU A 141 -10.53 -5.53 0.69
N GLU A 142 -10.11 -6.71 1.11
CA GLU A 142 -10.92 -7.92 1.06
C GLU A 142 -10.96 -8.56 2.44
N TYR A 143 -12.12 -9.06 2.83
CA TYR A 143 -12.36 -9.68 4.14
C TYR A 143 -12.58 -11.17 3.99
N TYR A 144 -12.04 -11.93 4.92
CA TYR A 144 -12.15 -13.39 4.93
C TYR A 144 -12.50 -13.92 6.31
#